data_b93c479d381c505614b17f1d636a61f0
#
_entry.id   b93c479d381c505614b17f1d636a61f0
#
_cell.length_a   1.000
_cell.length_b   1.000
_cell.length_c   1.000
_cell.angle_alpha   90.00
_cell.angle_beta   90.00
_cell.angle_gamma   90.00
#
_symmetry.space_group_name_H-M   'P 1'
#
loop_
_entity.id
_entity.type
_entity.pdbx_description
1 polymer ?
#
loop_
_entity_poly.entity_id
_entity_poly.type
_entity_poly.pdbx_seq_one_letter_code
_entity_poly.pdbx_strand_id
1 'polypeptide(L)'
;MVPLTDIVPKAMAPVNGSTLIARGLKYLHEKIPYIYVTVGYKGPMLAAHVIENNVTGVFNTTGQDNAWWLFNTLMRELDEPVFVLTCDNVIELNFDLLTKEYFEHGCPPCMVIPVKPIPGLEGDYIVHENSVVKKLSRHDVTEMYCSGIQIIHPKKVNALIEPATNFYQVWNSLIEKQSLYCSDIYPDKWYAVDTLQQLSSYKETLG
;
A
#
# COMPACT_ATOMS: atom_id res chain seq x y z
N MET A 1 11.69 8.55 -11.92
CA MET A 1 10.85 8.79 -13.13
C MET A 1 10.98 10.20 -13.71
N VAL A 2 12.04 10.93 -13.35
CA VAL A 2 12.38 12.21 -14.01
C VAL A 2 12.67 11.93 -15.50
N PRO A 3 12.19 12.80 -16.45
CA PRO A 3 11.53 14.09 -16.25
C PRO A 3 10.01 14.05 -16.05
N LEU A 4 9.36 12.90 -16.19
CA LEU A 4 7.89 12.77 -16.09
C LEU A 4 7.34 13.31 -14.76
N THR A 5 8.02 13.00 -13.66
CA THR A 5 7.59 13.43 -12.30
C THR A 5 7.79 14.92 -12.05
N ASP A 6 8.56 15.62 -12.89
CA ASP A 6 8.65 17.08 -12.83
C ASP A 6 7.36 17.76 -13.35
N ILE A 7 6.57 17.03 -14.14
CA ILE A 7 5.33 17.52 -14.75
C ILE A 7 4.10 17.03 -13.96
N VAL A 8 4.01 15.74 -13.70
CA VAL A 8 2.87 15.10 -13.03
C VAL A 8 3.29 14.25 -11.82
N PRO A 9 2.42 14.03 -10.81
CA PRO A 9 2.69 13.04 -9.77
C PRO A 9 2.93 11.67 -10.40
N LYS A 10 3.79 10.83 -9.79
CA LYS A 10 4.10 9.46 -10.24
C LYS A 10 2.83 8.62 -10.48
N ALA A 11 1.84 8.73 -9.59
CA ALA A 11 0.55 8.08 -9.70
C ALA A 11 -0.23 8.44 -10.98
N MET A 12 0.03 9.63 -11.54
CA MET A 12 -0.60 10.08 -12.79
C MET A 12 0.26 9.76 -14.03
N ALA A 13 1.25 8.89 -13.92
CA ALA A 13 2.01 8.44 -15.09
C ALA A 13 1.06 7.87 -16.17
N PRO A 14 1.22 8.29 -17.45
CA PRO A 14 0.30 7.91 -18.51
C PRO A 14 0.46 6.43 -18.90
N VAL A 15 -0.65 5.70 -18.97
CA VAL A 15 -0.71 4.28 -19.36
C VAL A 15 -1.88 4.06 -20.31
N ASN A 16 -1.58 3.86 -21.60
CA ASN A 16 -2.55 3.48 -22.65
C ASN A 16 -3.87 4.28 -22.58
N GLY A 17 -3.78 5.61 -22.72
CA GLY A 17 -4.94 6.52 -22.72
C GLY A 17 -5.56 6.83 -21.34
N SER A 18 -4.95 6.32 -20.26
CA SER A 18 -5.36 6.58 -18.87
C SER A 18 -4.14 6.93 -18.02
N THR A 19 -4.28 6.93 -16.70
CA THR A 19 -3.17 7.06 -15.74
C THR A 19 -3.00 5.79 -14.92
N LEU A 20 -1.82 5.63 -14.30
CA LEU A 20 -1.53 4.48 -13.45
C LEU A 20 -2.58 4.36 -12.33
N ILE A 21 -2.84 5.44 -11.59
CA ILE A 21 -3.82 5.44 -10.51
C ILE A 21 -5.26 5.25 -10.98
N ALA A 22 -5.67 5.86 -12.11
CA ALA A 22 -7.04 5.71 -12.61
C ALA A 22 -7.35 4.26 -13.01
N ARG A 23 -6.35 3.53 -13.52
CA ARG A 23 -6.49 2.09 -13.80
C ARG A 23 -6.63 1.27 -12.52
N GLY A 24 -5.84 1.59 -11.49
CA GLY A 24 -5.97 0.97 -10.16
C GLY A 24 -7.34 1.24 -9.54
N LEU A 25 -7.81 2.49 -9.58
CA LEU A 25 -9.13 2.87 -9.07
C LEU A 25 -10.25 2.14 -9.80
N LYS A 26 -10.18 2.02 -11.13
CA LYS A 26 -11.17 1.26 -11.91
C LYS A 26 -11.26 -0.20 -11.44
N TYR A 27 -10.14 -0.86 -11.22
CA TYR A 27 -10.10 -2.22 -10.68
C TYR A 27 -10.71 -2.29 -9.27
N LEU A 28 -10.35 -1.33 -8.39
CA LEU A 28 -10.82 -1.31 -7.01
C LEU A 28 -12.31 -1.05 -6.88
N HIS A 29 -12.90 -0.20 -7.71
CA HIS A 29 -14.35 0.10 -7.68
C HIS A 29 -15.23 -1.14 -7.88
N GLU A 30 -14.73 -2.17 -8.55
CA GLU A 30 -15.43 -3.45 -8.71
C GLU A 30 -15.41 -4.33 -7.46
N LYS A 31 -14.54 -4.01 -6.49
CA LYS A 31 -14.22 -4.85 -5.32
C LYS A 31 -14.47 -4.18 -3.98
N ILE A 32 -14.22 -2.87 -3.90
CA ILE A 32 -14.21 -2.10 -2.66
C ILE A 32 -15.18 -0.94 -2.76
N PRO A 33 -16.15 -0.81 -1.82
CA PRO A 33 -17.17 0.24 -1.89
C PRO A 33 -16.66 1.64 -1.53
N TYR A 34 -15.65 1.74 -0.68
CA TYR A 34 -15.11 3.02 -0.19
C TYR A 34 -13.62 3.12 -0.46
N ILE A 35 -13.21 4.12 -1.23
CA ILE A 35 -11.82 4.34 -1.59
C ILE A 35 -11.40 5.73 -1.15
N TYR A 36 -10.37 5.81 -0.32
CA TYR A 36 -9.74 7.05 0.10
C TYR A 36 -8.33 7.14 -0.46
N VAL A 37 -7.92 8.33 -0.88
CA VAL A 37 -6.59 8.55 -1.45
C VAL A 37 -5.85 9.61 -0.63
N THR A 38 -4.62 9.31 -0.24
CA THR A 38 -3.72 10.31 0.33
C THR A 38 -2.96 11.02 -0.79
N VAL A 39 -2.88 12.35 -0.74
CA VAL A 39 -2.21 13.17 -1.74
C VAL A 39 -1.16 14.08 -1.09
N GLY A 40 0.06 14.03 -1.59
CA GLY A 40 1.19 14.82 -1.09
C GLY A 40 1.83 15.63 -2.21
N TYR A 41 2.83 15.07 -2.89
CA TYR A 41 3.53 15.73 -3.98
C TYR A 41 2.56 16.10 -5.12
N LYS A 42 2.56 17.39 -5.50
CA LYS A 42 1.58 17.97 -6.47
C LYS A 42 0.13 17.65 -6.08
N GLY A 43 -0.17 17.65 -4.77
CA GLY A 43 -1.43 17.25 -4.17
C GLY A 43 -2.68 17.79 -4.87
N PRO A 44 -2.80 19.11 -5.18
CA PRO A 44 -3.99 19.63 -5.86
C PRO A 44 -4.28 18.98 -7.21
N MET A 45 -3.24 18.69 -8.02
CA MET A 45 -3.39 18.03 -9.31
C MET A 45 -3.89 16.58 -9.16
N LEU A 46 -3.27 15.83 -8.22
CA LEU A 46 -3.67 14.46 -7.95
C LEU A 46 -5.08 14.41 -7.33
N ALA A 47 -5.40 15.31 -6.40
CA ALA A 47 -6.72 15.37 -5.78
C ALA A 47 -7.84 15.60 -6.81
N ALA A 48 -7.69 16.57 -7.72
CA ALA A 48 -8.66 16.81 -8.78
C ALA A 48 -8.85 15.53 -9.63
N HIS A 49 -7.74 14.91 -10.04
CA HIS A 49 -7.77 13.72 -10.88
C HIS A 49 -8.46 12.52 -10.22
N VAL A 50 -8.21 12.25 -8.93
CA VAL A 50 -8.85 11.10 -8.25
C VAL A 50 -10.31 11.38 -7.91
N ILE A 51 -10.70 12.64 -7.67
CA ILE A 51 -12.10 13.02 -7.49
C ILE A 51 -12.89 12.77 -8.79
N GLU A 52 -12.33 13.11 -9.96
CA GLU A 52 -12.92 12.79 -11.25
C GLU A 52 -13.03 11.27 -11.50
N ASN A 53 -12.24 10.47 -10.81
CA ASN A 53 -12.30 9.01 -10.81
C ASN A 53 -13.11 8.42 -9.63
N ASN A 54 -14.03 9.21 -9.05
CA ASN A 54 -15.06 8.80 -8.08
C ASN A 54 -14.54 8.19 -6.77
N VAL A 55 -13.42 8.66 -6.23
CA VAL A 55 -12.99 8.25 -4.89
C VAL A 55 -13.94 8.81 -3.82
N THR A 56 -14.08 8.10 -2.71
CA THR A 56 -14.93 8.48 -1.59
C THR A 56 -14.42 9.73 -0.87
N GLY A 57 -13.08 9.87 -0.78
CA GLY A 57 -12.48 11.02 -0.15
C GLY A 57 -10.98 11.13 -0.40
N VAL A 58 -10.43 12.30 -0.09
CA VAL A 58 -9.02 12.62 -0.27
C VAL A 58 -8.46 13.21 1.03
N PHE A 59 -7.32 12.70 1.48
CA PHE A 59 -6.57 13.28 2.59
C PHE A 59 -5.33 14.01 2.06
N ASN A 60 -5.23 15.30 2.37
CA ASN A 60 -4.03 16.06 2.06
C ASN A 60 -2.92 15.72 3.07
N THR A 61 -1.87 15.10 2.56
CA THR A 61 -0.67 14.73 3.32
C THR A 61 0.58 15.49 2.83
N THR A 62 0.40 16.67 2.24
CA THR A 62 1.52 17.49 1.76
C THR A 62 2.49 17.82 2.89
N GLY A 63 3.77 17.49 2.69
CA GLY A 63 4.81 17.68 3.70
C GLY A 63 4.81 16.66 4.84
N GLN A 64 3.98 15.63 4.74
CA GLN A 64 3.89 14.53 5.70
C GLN A 64 4.37 13.23 5.05
N ASP A 65 4.81 12.29 5.89
CA ASP A 65 5.17 10.94 5.50
C ASP A 65 3.93 10.04 5.30
N ASN A 66 4.16 8.84 4.80
CA ASN A 66 3.12 7.93 4.28
C ASN A 66 2.20 7.29 5.33
N ALA A 67 2.52 7.32 6.63
CA ALA A 67 1.66 6.83 7.70
C ALA A 67 1.00 7.94 8.53
N TRP A 68 1.32 9.21 8.29
CA TRP A 68 0.79 10.35 9.04
C TRP A 68 -0.74 10.35 9.12
N TRP A 69 -1.42 10.01 8.03
CA TRP A 69 -2.90 9.97 7.93
C TRP A 69 -3.54 9.03 8.95
N LEU A 70 -2.86 7.95 9.31
CA LEU A 70 -3.36 6.92 10.23
C LEU A 70 -3.59 7.47 11.65
N PHE A 71 -2.81 8.47 12.05
CA PHE A 71 -2.85 9.05 13.39
C PHE A 71 -3.49 10.45 13.44
N ASN A 72 -3.56 11.15 12.30
CA ASN A 72 -3.87 12.57 12.24
C ASN A 72 -5.12 12.91 11.42
N THR A 73 -5.86 11.92 10.96
CA THR A 73 -7.13 12.10 10.25
C THR A 73 -8.28 11.40 10.97
N LEU A 74 -9.50 11.53 10.47
CA LEU A 74 -10.67 10.80 11.01
C LEU A 74 -10.49 9.28 10.94
N MET A 75 -9.59 8.78 10.10
CA MET A 75 -9.30 7.35 9.99
C MET A 75 -8.80 6.75 11.31
N ARG A 76 -8.16 7.52 12.18
CA ARG A 76 -7.70 7.03 13.50
C ARG A 76 -8.80 6.40 14.36
N GLU A 77 -10.04 6.87 14.20
CA GLU A 77 -11.20 6.42 14.99
C GLU A 77 -11.94 5.26 14.28
N LEU A 78 -11.53 4.90 13.07
CA LEU A 78 -12.19 3.83 12.31
C LEU A 78 -11.98 2.48 12.97
N ASP A 79 -13.10 1.87 13.40
CA ASP A 79 -13.14 0.57 14.09
C ASP A 79 -13.37 -0.61 13.12
N GLU A 80 -12.81 -0.48 11.92
CA GLU A 80 -12.84 -1.48 10.87
C GLU A 80 -11.49 -1.57 10.18
N PRO A 81 -11.09 -2.76 9.68
CA PRO A 81 -9.86 -2.89 8.92
C PRO A 81 -9.98 -2.25 7.54
N VAL A 82 -8.87 -1.73 7.05
CA VAL A 82 -8.75 -1.16 5.70
C VAL A 82 -7.59 -1.80 4.94
N PHE A 83 -7.76 -2.01 3.63
CA PHE A 83 -6.65 -2.34 2.76
C PHE A 83 -5.87 -1.06 2.44
N VAL A 84 -4.56 -1.12 2.61
CA VAL A 84 -3.63 -0.04 2.24
C VAL A 84 -2.82 -0.50 1.04
N LEU A 85 -2.89 0.25 -0.04
CA LEU A 85 -2.21 -0.04 -1.29
C LEU A 85 -1.35 1.16 -1.70
N THR A 86 -0.26 0.89 -2.39
CA THR A 86 0.60 1.93 -2.96
C THR A 86 0.15 2.24 -4.39
N CYS A 87 0.04 3.52 -4.73
CA CYS A 87 -0.50 3.98 -6.01
C CYS A 87 0.48 3.87 -7.19
N ASP A 88 1.71 3.47 -6.94
CA ASP A 88 2.77 3.25 -7.92
C ASP A 88 2.98 1.78 -8.29
N ASN A 89 2.16 0.91 -7.73
CA ASN A 89 2.13 -0.50 -8.06
C ASN A 89 0.86 -0.86 -8.84
N VAL A 90 1.00 -1.79 -9.76
CA VAL A 90 -0.13 -2.49 -10.36
C VAL A 90 -0.39 -3.74 -9.54
N ILE A 91 -1.58 -3.84 -8.97
CA ILE A 91 -1.91 -4.85 -7.99
C ILE A 91 -3.25 -5.49 -8.35
N GLU A 92 -3.30 -6.83 -8.33
CA GLU A 92 -4.53 -7.60 -8.33
C GLU A 92 -4.52 -8.51 -7.10
N LEU A 93 -5.55 -8.38 -6.24
CA LEU A 93 -5.67 -9.10 -4.98
C LEU A 93 -6.94 -9.93 -4.94
N ASN A 94 -6.85 -11.09 -4.33
CA ASN A 94 -8.04 -11.81 -3.89
C ASN A 94 -8.50 -11.28 -2.53
N PHE A 95 -9.34 -10.24 -2.56
CA PHE A 95 -9.83 -9.56 -1.35
C PHE A 95 -10.59 -10.50 -0.41
N ASP A 96 -11.36 -11.45 -0.96
CA ASP A 96 -12.16 -12.39 -0.15
C ASP A 96 -11.26 -13.35 0.63
N LEU A 97 -10.23 -13.92 -0.01
CA LEU A 97 -9.28 -14.80 0.67
C LEU A 97 -8.47 -14.06 1.71
N LEU A 98 -7.97 -12.85 1.38
CA LEU A 98 -7.21 -12.02 2.32
C LEU A 98 -8.05 -11.58 3.53
N THR A 99 -9.31 -11.24 3.30
CA THR A 99 -10.25 -10.89 4.36
C THR A 99 -10.49 -12.09 5.27
N LYS A 100 -10.73 -13.27 4.69
CA LYS A 100 -10.92 -14.51 5.45
C LYS A 100 -9.70 -14.81 6.33
N GLU A 101 -8.50 -14.83 5.75
CA GLU A 101 -7.25 -15.06 6.47
C GLU A 101 -7.03 -14.05 7.60
N TYR A 102 -7.31 -12.74 7.35
CA TYR A 102 -7.22 -11.70 8.36
C TYR A 102 -8.12 -11.98 9.58
N PHE A 103 -9.35 -12.47 9.36
CA PHE A 103 -10.25 -12.85 10.43
C PHE A 103 -9.79 -14.14 11.14
N GLU A 104 -9.26 -15.11 10.43
CA GLU A 104 -8.68 -16.36 10.99
C GLU A 104 -7.50 -16.06 11.92
N HIS A 105 -6.71 -15.02 11.63
CA HIS A 105 -5.66 -14.51 12.53
C HIS A 105 -6.17 -13.66 13.70
N GLY A 106 -7.49 -13.57 13.92
CA GLY A 106 -8.09 -12.83 15.04
C GLY A 106 -8.07 -11.32 14.85
N CYS A 107 -8.07 -10.83 13.62
CA CYS A 107 -8.08 -9.41 13.26
C CYS A 107 -6.90 -8.64 13.88
N PRO A 108 -5.66 -8.94 13.52
CA PRO A 108 -4.49 -8.25 14.06
C PRO A 108 -4.52 -6.74 13.75
N PRO A 109 -3.79 -5.91 14.51
CA PRO A 109 -3.69 -4.48 14.21
C PRO A 109 -3.16 -4.19 12.81
N CYS A 110 -2.24 -5.03 12.31
CA CYS A 110 -1.72 -4.94 10.95
C CYS A 110 -1.31 -6.32 10.44
N MET A 111 -1.65 -6.62 9.18
CA MET A 111 -1.20 -7.79 8.44
C MET A 111 -0.61 -7.33 7.10
N VAL A 112 0.69 -7.49 6.91
CA VAL A 112 1.36 -7.20 5.63
C VAL A 112 1.09 -8.32 4.63
N ILE A 113 0.92 -7.97 3.37
CA ILE A 113 0.72 -8.90 2.26
C ILE A 113 2.06 -8.99 1.51
N PRO A 114 2.72 -10.14 1.52
CA PRO A 114 4.04 -10.28 0.92
C PRO A 114 3.95 -10.28 -0.61
N VAL A 115 5.03 -9.88 -1.25
CA VAL A 115 5.24 -10.09 -2.68
C VAL A 115 6.52 -10.90 -2.90
N LYS A 116 6.66 -11.50 -4.08
CA LYS A 116 7.90 -12.21 -4.42
C LYS A 116 9.00 -11.20 -4.73
N PRO A 117 10.22 -11.41 -4.26
CA PRO A 117 11.37 -10.58 -4.61
C PRO A 117 11.58 -10.54 -6.13
N ILE A 118 11.83 -9.33 -6.66
CA ILE A 118 12.16 -9.13 -8.08
C ILE A 118 13.62 -8.70 -8.17
N PRO A 119 14.45 -9.32 -9.03
CA PRO A 119 15.83 -8.90 -9.22
C PRO A 119 15.96 -7.42 -9.58
N GLY A 120 16.86 -6.71 -8.89
CA GLY A 120 17.09 -5.28 -9.11
C GLY A 120 16.09 -4.33 -8.42
N LEU A 121 15.10 -4.85 -7.71
CA LEU A 121 14.24 -4.05 -6.83
C LEU A 121 14.76 -4.13 -5.39
N GLU A 122 15.03 -2.97 -4.79
CA GLU A 122 15.36 -2.90 -3.37
C GLU A 122 14.07 -3.03 -2.55
N GLY A 123 14.09 -3.90 -1.55
CA GLY A 123 12.97 -4.11 -0.63
C GLY A 123 13.43 -4.76 0.67
N ASP A 124 12.54 -4.78 1.64
CA ASP A 124 12.79 -5.43 2.91
C ASP A 124 12.19 -6.84 2.89
N TYR A 125 13.04 -7.85 3.12
CA TYR A 125 12.60 -9.23 3.31
C TYR A 125 11.82 -9.37 4.61
N ILE A 126 10.77 -10.19 4.58
CA ILE A 126 9.97 -10.47 5.76
C ILE A 126 10.48 -11.76 6.41
N VAL A 127 10.88 -11.67 7.67
CA VAL A 127 11.20 -12.82 8.53
C VAL A 127 10.07 -12.98 9.53
N HIS A 128 9.34 -14.10 9.49
CA HIS A 128 8.20 -14.37 10.37
C HIS A 128 8.26 -15.79 10.98
N GLU A 129 7.50 -16.00 12.03
CA GLU A 129 7.27 -17.28 12.66
C GLU A 129 5.78 -17.42 13.01
N ASN A 130 5.11 -18.44 12.53
CA ASN A 130 3.66 -18.65 12.70
C ASN A 130 2.87 -17.37 12.30
N SER A 131 3.15 -16.84 11.13
CA SER A 131 2.59 -15.58 10.58
C SER A 131 2.91 -14.30 11.36
N VAL A 132 3.57 -14.37 12.53
CA VAL A 132 3.99 -13.19 13.29
C VAL A 132 5.34 -12.71 12.77
N VAL A 133 5.40 -11.49 12.25
CA VAL A 133 6.64 -10.89 11.74
C VAL A 133 7.61 -10.64 12.90
N LYS A 134 8.83 -11.12 12.75
CA LYS A 134 9.92 -10.95 13.72
C LYS A 134 10.86 -9.82 13.32
N LYS A 135 11.01 -9.61 12.02
CA LYS A 135 11.95 -8.62 11.48
C LYS A 135 11.63 -8.30 10.03
N LEU A 136 11.84 -7.04 9.65
CA LEU A 136 12.00 -6.60 8.27
C LEU A 136 13.50 -6.33 8.03
N SER A 137 14.09 -6.88 6.98
CA SER A 137 15.54 -6.82 6.78
C SER A 137 15.91 -6.76 5.30
N ARG A 138 16.90 -5.94 4.97
CA ARG A 138 17.50 -5.90 3.63
C ARG A 138 18.54 -7.01 3.39
N HIS A 139 18.94 -7.71 4.44
CA HIS A 139 20.07 -8.64 4.40
C HIS A 139 19.67 -10.10 4.63
N ASP A 140 18.58 -10.34 5.36
CA ASP A 140 18.10 -11.70 5.67
C ASP A 140 17.18 -12.17 4.55
N VAL A 141 17.77 -12.74 3.50
CA VAL A 141 17.08 -13.15 2.28
C VAL A 141 16.01 -14.21 2.57
N THR A 142 14.77 -13.92 2.21
CA THR A 142 13.63 -14.84 2.23
C THR A 142 12.90 -14.82 0.88
N GLU A 143 11.86 -15.61 0.72
CA GLU A 143 11.01 -15.59 -0.47
C GLU A 143 9.93 -14.50 -0.44
N MET A 144 9.92 -13.65 0.59
CA MET A 144 8.88 -12.67 0.85
C MET A 144 9.45 -11.26 0.98
N TYR A 145 8.92 -10.32 0.18
CA TYR A 145 9.19 -8.88 0.31
C TYR A 145 7.99 -8.14 0.90
N CYS A 146 8.28 -7.15 1.75
CA CYS A 146 7.32 -6.15 2.20
C CYS A 146 7.17 -5.06 1.13
N SER A 147 6.05 -5.07 0.42
CA SER A 147 5.76 -4.11 -0.66
C SER A 147 4.97 -2.88 -0.21
N GLY A 148 4.59 -2.82 1.07
CA GLY A 148 3.69 -1.79 1.58
C GLY A 148 2.20 -2.12 1.41
N ILE A 149 1.85 -3.23 0.75
CA ILE A 149 0.48 -3.73 0.71
C ILE A 149 0.16 -4.34 2.08
N GLN A 150 -0.96 -3.92 2.69
CA GLN A 150 -1.31 -4.40 4.02
C GLN A 150 -2.80 -4.24 4.33
N ILE A 151 -3.29 -5.01 5.29
CA ILE A 151 -4.55 -4.75 5.98
C ILE A 151 -4.19 -4.12 7.32
N ILE A 152 -4.77 -2.97 7.63
CA ILE A 152 -4.51 -2.26 8.88
C ILE A 152 -5.83 -1.93 9.57
N HIS A 153 -5.87 -2.07 10.89
CA HIS A 153 -7.02 -1.67 11.70
C HIS A 153 -6.67 -0.36 12.43
N PRO A 154 -7.10 0.80 11.92
CA PRO A 154 -6.63 2.10 12.41
C PRO A 154 -6.79 2.28 13.91
N LYS A 155 -7.97 2.01 14.46
CA LYS A 155 -8.25 2.15 15.88
C LYS A 155 -7.38 1.24 16.76
N LYS A 156 -7.15 -0.01 16.35
CA LYS A 156 -6.28 -0.93 17.10
C LYS A 156 -4.82 -0.47 17.08
N VAL A 157 -4.33 0.01 15.93
CA VAL A 157 -2.97 0.55 15.83
C VAL A 157 -2.82 1.76 16.74
N ASN A 158 -3.76 2.72 16.69
CA ASN A 158 -3.73 3.92 17.54
C ASN A 158 -3.85 3.62 19.05
N ALA A 159 -4.48 2.50 19.42
CA ALA A 159 -4.55 2.06 20.82
C ALA A 159 -3.27 1.35 21.29
N LEU A 160 -2.47 0.83 20.36
CA LEU A 160 -1.35 -0.06 20.68
C LEU A 160 0.01 0.61 20.61
N ILE A 161 0.21 1.58 19.71
CA ILE A 161 1.50 2.24 19.49
C ILE A 161 1.36 3.77 19.51
N GLU A 162 2.45 4.45 19.81
CA GLU A 162 2.54 5.91 19.71
C GLU A 162 2.44 6.37 18.24
N PRO A 163 1.97 7.60 17.99
CA PRO A 163 1.91 8.15 16.64
C PRO A 163 3.27 8.10 15.92
N ALA A 164 3.24 7.62 14.69
CA ALA A 164 4.39 7.50 13.81
C ALA A 164 4.15 8.24 12.49
N THR A 165 5.20 8.67 11.80
CA THR A 165 5.06 9.44 10.55
C THR A 165 5.11 8.55 9.32
N ASN A 166 5.81 7.43 9.37
CA ASN A 166 5.96 6.50 8.25
C ASN A 166 5.67 5.05 8.66
N PHE A 167 5.33 4.22 7.67
CA PHE A 167 4.98 2.82 7.93
C PHE A 167 6.15 1.98 8.48
N TYR A 168 7.39 2.35 8.20
CA TYR A 168 8.53 1.63 8.76
C TYR A 168 8.56 1.73 10.29
N GLN A 169 8.27 2.92 10.84
CA GLN A 169 8.13 3.12 12.29
C GLN A 169 6.92 2.36 12.85
N VAL A 170 5.78 2.39 12.15
CA VAL A 170 4.57 1.63 12.53
C VAL A 170 4.90 0.14 12.62
N TRP A 171 5.50 -0.43 11.57
CA TRP A 171 5.83 -1.85 11.54
C TRP A 171 6.83 -2.23 12.62
N ASN A 172 7.90 -1.47 12.84
CA ASN A 172 8.86 -1.76 13.90
C ASN A 172 8.20 -1.75 15.28
N SER A 173 7.36 -0.75 15.58
CA SER A 173 6.63 -0.70 16.84
C SER A 173 5.67 -1.88 17.02
N LEU A 174 5.02 -2.34 15.95
CA LEU A 174 4.16 -3.52 15.98
C LEU A 174 4.96 -4.82 16.09
N ILE A 175 6.15 -4.92 15.49
CA ILE A 175 7.07 -6.07 15.63
C ILE A 175 7.52 -6.20 17.10
N GLU A 176 7.93 -5.10 17.74
CA GLU A 176 8.30 -5.11 19.15
C GLU A 176 7.18 -5.61 20.07
N LYS A 177 5.93 -5.36 19.68
CA LYS A 177 4.72 -5.82 20.39
C LYS A 177 4.20 -7.18 19.90
N GLN A 178 4.89 -7.85 18.97
CA GLN A 178 4.48 -9.11 18.33
C GLN A 178 3.07 -9.03 17.72
N SER A 179 2.74 -7.88 17.14
CA SER A 179 1.42 -7.53 16.63
C SER A 179 1.39 -7.20 15.15
N LEU A 180 2.52 -7.36 14.44
CA LEU A 180 2.60 -7.33 12.99
C LEU A 180 2.50 -8.76 12.46
N TYR A 181 1.52 -9.01 11.60
CA TYR A 181 1.33 -10.31 10.96
C TYR A 181 1.75 -10.26 9.49
N CYS A 182 2.04 -11.40 8.92
CA CYS A 182 2.29 -11.61 7.49
C CYS A 182 1.27 -12.60 6.95
N SER A 183 0.63 -12.25 5.85
CA SER A 183 -0.25 -13.15 5.10
C SER A 183 0.57 -14.26 4.42
N ASP A 184 -0.02 -15.44 4.27
CA ASP A 184 0.50 -16.52 3.42
C ASP A 184 0.01 -16.36 1.95
N ILE A 185 -0.91 -15.40 1.71
CA ILE A 185 -1.51 -15.14 0.40
C ILE A 185 -0.74 -14.02 -0.31
N TYR A 186 -0.28 -14.30 -1.53
CA TYR A 186 0.37 -13.35 -2.41
C TYR A 186 -0.65 -12.66 -3.33
N PRO A 187 -0.37 -11.45 -3.84
CA PRO A 187 -1.13 -10.86 -4.92
C PRO A 187 -1.20 -11.80 -6.14
N ASP A 188 -2.36 -11.87 -6.79
CA ASP A 188 -2.50 -12.56 -8.08
C ASP A 188 -1.62 -11.88 -9.14
N LYS A 189 -1.46 -10.55 -9.01
CA LYS A 189 -0.56 -9.76 -9.82
C LYS A 189 0.05 -8.63 -9.01
N TRP A 190 1.35 -8.46 -9.17
CA TRP A 190 2.08 -7.32 -8.62
C TRP A 190 3.16 -6.87 -9.59
N TYR A 191 3.21 -5.57 -9.85
CA TYR A 191 4.19 -4.96 -10.72
C TYR A 191 4.54 -3.56 -10.22
N ALA A 192 5.81 -3.34 -9.86
CA ALA A 192 6.30 -2.04 -9.43
C ALA A 192 6.61 -1.13 -10.63
N VAL A 193 6.20 0.13 -10.56
CA VAL A 193 6.45 1.14 -11.59
C VAL A 193 7.23 2.31 -11.01
N ASP A 194 8.53 2.08 -10.73
CA ASP A 194 9.45 3.07 -10.14
C ASP A 194 10.26 3.85 -11.16
N THR A 195 10.44 3.28 -12.34
CA THR A 195 11.26 3.84 -13.42
C THR A 195 10.48 4.01 -14.72
N LEU A 196 10.99 4.84 -15.64
CA LEU A 196 10.42 4.96 -16.98
C LEU A 196 10.50 3.64 -17.76
N GLN A 197 11.54 2.85 -17.52
CA GLN A 197 11.70 1.55 -18.15
C GLN A 197 10.61 0.58 -17.69
N GLN A 198 10.34 0.48 -16.38
CA GLN A 198 9.27 -0.34 -15.83
C GLN A 198 7.90 0.13 -16.35
N LEU A 199 7.67 1.45 -16.45
CA LEU A 199 6.45 1.99 -17.05
C LEU A 199 6.29 1.56 -18.53
N SER A 200 7.37 1.58 -19.31
CA SER A 200 7.34 1.11 -20.71
C SER A 200 7.05 -0.38 -20.79
N SER A 201 7.75 -1.20 -20.01
CA SER A 201 7.52 -2.65 -19.97
C SER A 201 6.09 -2.98 -19.54
N TYR A 202 5.54 -2.26 -18.56
CA TYR A 202 4.15 -2.45 -18.15
C TYR A 202 3.16 -2.13 -19.29
N LYS A 203 3.39 -1.05 -20.07
CA LYS A 203 2.55 -0.72 -21.23
C LYS A 203 2.54 -1.83 -22.28
N GLU A 204 3.68 -2.48 -22.52
CA GLU A 204 3.81 -3.59 -23.45
C GLU A 204 3.01 -4.83 -23.01
N THR A 205 2.87 -5.06 -21.72
CA THR A 205 2.04 -6.18 -21.19
C THR A 205 0.53 -5.97 -21.40
N LEU A 206 0.11 -4.76 -21.77
CA LEU A 206 -1.30 -4.38 -21.94
C LEU A 206 -1.74 -4.33 -23.43
N GLY A 207 -0.81 -4.46 -24.37
CA GLY A 207 -1.05 -4.48 -25.82
C GLY A 207 -1.26 -5.87 -26.31
#